data_f359c957566bad4084829ca60b63e3e3
#
_entry.id   f359c957566bad4084829ca60b63e3e3
#
_cell.length_a   1.000
_cell.length_b   1.000
_cell.length_c   1.000
_cell.angle_alpha   90.00
_cell.angle_beta   90.00
_cell.angle_gamma   90.00
#
_symmetry.space_group_name_H-M   'P 1'
#
loop_
_entity.id
_entity.type
_entity.pdbx_description
1 polymer ?
#
loop_
_entity_poly.entity_id
_entity_poly.type
_entity_poly.pdbx_seq_one_letter_code
_entity_poly.pdbx_strand_id
1 'polypeptide(L)'
;MSMALSSQAGGERWQVLRLLVTRKTVLLSLIVLIVLVAAALLAPLISPYDPFKLSIVNRLKPPGAAHWFGTDDFGRDVFSRVIYGGRLSLTVGFAVVVLSSILGIALGLIAGFFRGADKFVSRLIDAMMAFPDILLAISLVAALGPSVLNVVIALGIVYTPRLARIVRASTLVIRELPFVEAARALGVPTRRIVAVHVLRNLVSPILVQGTFIFAYAILAEAGLSFLGVGVSPDIPTWGTMISSGQQYMGSADWIMIFPGIAIVLSVLSLQLVGDGLRDVLDPRLRKEL
;
A
#
# COMPACT_ATOMS: atom_id res chain seq x y z
N MET A 1 8.62 -34.50 -19.76
CA MET A 1 9.43 -33.43 -19.12
C MET A 1 8.63 -32.21 -18.69
N SER A 2 7.45 -31.94 -19.24
CA SER A 2 6.60 -30.78 -18.83
C SER A 2 5.82 -30.97 -17.51
N MET A 3 5.43 -32.22 -17.16
CA MET A 3 4.71 -32.51 -15.90
C MET A 3 5.56 -32.42 -14.63
N ALA A 4 6.86 -32.65 -14.70
CA ALA A 4 7.76 -32.56 -13.54
C ALA A 4 8.02 -31.09 -13.11
N LEU A 5 7.98 -30.14 -14.04
CA LEU A 5 8.18 -28.72 -13.76
C LEU A 5 6.95 -28.05 -13.12
N SER A 6 5.73 -28.56 -13.34
CA SER A 6 4.52 -28.04 -12.73
C SER A 6 4.36 -28.49 -11.27
N SER A 7 4.87 -29.66 -10.89
CA SER A 7 4.80 -30.15 -9.50
C SER A 7 5.78 -29.43 -8.56
N GLN A 8 6.93 -29.00 -9.06
CA GLN A 8 7.91 -28.23 -8.27
C GLN A 8 7.41 -26.80 -7.96
N ALA A 9 6.74 -26.14 -8.90
CA ALA A 9 6.20 -24.79 -8.69
C ALA A 9 5.04 -24.77 -7.68
N GLY A 10 4.28 -25.88 -7.56
CA GLY A 10 3.24 -26.03 -6.53
C GLY A 10 3.83 -26.20 -5.12
N GLY A 11 4.89 -27.00 -5.00
CA GLY A 11 5.58 -27.26 -3.72
C GLY A 11 6.25 -25.99 -3.14
N GLU A 12 6.84 -25.16 -3.98
CA GLU A 12 7.49 -23.91 -3.53
C GLU A 12 6.49 -22.89 -2.96
N ARG A 13 5.31 -22.75 -3.57
CA ARG A 13 4.26 -21.84 -3.08
C ARG A 13 3.73 -22.26 -1.71
N TRP A 14 3.51 -23.55 -1.50
CA TRP A 14 3.08 -24.10 -0.21
C TRP A 14 4.14 -23.93 0.88
N GLN A 15 5.42 -24.09 0.54
CA GLN A 15 6.52 -23.86 1.47
C GLN A 15 6.60 -22.37 1.90
N VAL A 16 6.44 -21.42 0.96
CA VAL A 16 6.40 -19.98 1.26
C VAL A 16 5.25 -19.66 2.21
N LEU A 17 4.03 -20.15 1.92
CA LEU A 17 2.87 -19.95 2.78
C LEU A 17 3.07 -20.58 4.17
N ARG A 18 3.62 -21.78 4.24
CA ARG A 18 3.89 -22.46 5.50
C ARG A 18 4.93 -21.69 6.35
N LEU A 19 5.99 -21.18 5.75
CA LEU A 19 7.01 -20.38 6.43
C LEU A 19 6.47 -19.03 6.92
N LEU A 20 5.58 -18.39 6.17
CA LEU A 20 4.90 -17.17 6.62
C LEU A 20 4.00 -17.43 7.83
N VAL A 21 3.27 -18.55 7.84
CA VAL A 21 2.34 -18.89 8.94
C VAL A 21 3.07 -19.40 10.19
N THR A 22 4.28 -19.96 10.08
CA THR A 22 5.07 -20.41 11.23
C THR A 22 5.60 -19.28 12.11
N ARG A 23 5.78 -18.07 11.55
CA ARG A 23 6.18 -16.90 12.33
C ARG A 23 4.95 -16.25 12.97
N LYS A 24 4.83 -16.35 14.27
CA LYS A 24 3.68 -15.85 15.05
C LYS A 24 3.38 -14.36 14.79
N THR A 25 4.39 -13.53 14.64
CA THR A 25 4.25 -12.09 14.36
C THR A 25 3.62 -11.85 12.98
N VAL A 26 4.08 -12.56 11.95
CA VAL A 26 3.55 -12.44 10.58
C VAL A 26 2.13 -12.98 10.51
N LEU A 27 1.86 -14.12 11.15
CA LEU A 27 0.52 -14.71 11.22
C LEU A 27 -0.47 -13.77 11.91
N LEU A 28 -0.10 -13.18 13.06
CA LEU A 28 -0.95 -12.22 13.76
C LEU A 28 -1.23 -11.00 12.90
N SER A 29 -0.22 -10.46 12.24
CA SER A 29 -0.36 -9.31 11.35
C SER A 29 -1.24 -9.61 10.14
N LEU A 30 -1.12 -10.81 9.58
CA LEU A 30 -1.99 -11.25 8.48
C LEU A 30 -3.45 -11.38 8.93
N ILE A 31 -3.69 -11.94 10.12
CA ILE A 31 -5.04 -12.03 10.71
C ILE A 31 -5.62 -10.62 10.92
N VAL A 32 -4.87 -9.70 11.52
CA VAL A 32 -5.32 -8.30 11.72
C VAL A 32 -5.66 -7.65 10.38
N LEU A 33 -4.81 -7.79 9.38
CA LEU A 33 -5.05 -7.23 8.05
C LEU A 33 -6.30 -7.83 7.40
N ILE A 34 -6.48 -9.15 7.48
CA ILE A 34 -7.68 -9.83 6.96
C ILE A 34 -8.94 -9.33 7.68
N VAL A 35 -8.90 -9.17 9.01
CA VAL A 35 -10.03 -8.65 9.78
C VAL A 35 -10.36 -7.22 9.37
N LEU A 36 -9.37 -6.35 9.21
CA LEU A 36 -9.59 -4.96 8.77
C LEU A 36 -10.18 -4.89 7.36
N VAL A 37 -9.63 -5.68 6.43
CA VAL A 37 -10.15 -5.75 5.05
C VAL A 37 -11.55 -6.34 5.02
N ALA A 38 -11.81 -7.40 5.76
CA ALA A 38 -13.14 -8.02 5.86
C ALA A 38 -14.16 -7.06 6.48
N ALA A 39 -13.80 -6.36 7.57
CA ALA A 39 -14.65 -5.35 8.17
C ALA A 39 -14.98 -4.22 7.16
N ALA A 40 -13.98 -3.74 6.43
CA ALA A 40 -14.17 -2.73 5.40
C ALA A 40 -15.09 -3.21 4.26
N LEU A 41 -14.89 -4.42 3.75
CA LEU A 41 -15.72 -4.99 2.68
C LEU A 41 -17.16 -5.25 3.13
N LEU A 42 -17.32 -5.77 4.34
CA LEU A 42 -18.60 -6.08 4.97
C LEU A 42 -19.23 -4.88 5.69
N ALA A 43 -18.68 -3.67 5.52
CA ALA A 43 -19.16 -2.46 6.18
C ALA A 43 -20.69 -2.25 6.07
N PRO A 44 -21.36 -2.47 4.90
CA PRO A 44 -22.81 -2.33 4.81
C PRO A 44 -23.62 -3.33 5.65
N LEU A 45 -23.01 -4.47 6.02
CA LEU A 45 -23.64 -5.53 6.81
C LEU A 45 -23.36 -5.41 8.31
N ILE A 46 -22.17 -4.88 8.66
CA ILE A 46 -21.68 -4.81 10.04
C ILE A 46 -22.06 -3.49 10.70
N SER A 47 -22.17 -2.42 9.90
CA SER A 47 -22.45 -1.07 10.39
C SER A 47 -23.87 -0.98 11.00
N PRO A 48 -24.03 -0.66 12.30
CA PRO A 48 -25.33 -0.56 12.93
C PRO A 48 -26.09 0.71 12.49
N TYR A 49 -25.36 1.72 12.00
CA TYR A 49 -25.93 3.01 11.58
C TYR A 49 -25.41 3.42 10.21
N ASP A 50 -26.17 4.26 9.52
CA ASP A 50 -25.71 4.94 8.30
C ASP A 50 -24.59 5.93 8.67
N PRO A 51 -23.38 5.82 8.08
CA PRO A 51 -22.22 6.65 8.39
C PRO A 51 -22.41 8.13 7.99
N PHE A 52 -23.42 8.45 7.20
CA PHE A 52 -23.73 9.81 6.74
C PHE A 52 -24.92 10.44 7.48
N LYS A 53 -25.69 9.66 8.26
CA LYS A 53 -26.89 10.15 8.92
C LYS A 53 -26.54 11.12 10.05
N LEU A 54 -26.97 12.37 9.89
CA LEU A 54 -26.79 13.44 10.87
C LEU A 54 -27.80 13.30 12.01
N SER A 55 -27.37 13.56 13.25
CA SER A 55 -28.22 13.54 14.44
C SER A 55 -27.80 14.56 15.48
N ILE A 56 -28.33 15.76 15.42
CA ILE A 56 -27.99 16.86 16.33
C ILE A 56 -28.16 16.47 17.81
N VAL A 57 -29.20 15.68 18.13
CA VAL A 57 -29.47 15.17 19.50
C VAL A 57 -28.38 14.24 20.02
N ASN A 58 -27.66 13.57 19.12
CA ASN A 58 -26.59 12.63 19.45
C ASN A 58 -25.17 13.22 19.30
N ARG A 59 -25.06 14.54 19.17
CA ARG A 59 -23.77 15.22 18.96
C ARG A 59 -22.81 14.98 20.12
N LEU A 60 -21.55 14.58 19.81
CA LEU A 60 -20.44 14.41 20.76
C LEU A 60 -20.76 13.51 21.96
N LYS A 61 -21.59 12.48 21.78
CA LYS A 61 -21.85 11.50 22.83
C LYS A 61 -20.66 10.57 22.99
N PRO A 62 -20.21 10.33 24.23
CA PRO A 62 -19.12 9.42 24.51
C PRO A 62 -19.47 7.96 24.14
N PRO A 63 -18.45 7.08 23.99
CA PRO A 63 -18.66 5.66 23.78
C PRO A 63 -19.62 5.04 24.79
N GLY A 64 -20.57 4.22 24.31
CA GLY A 64 -21.60 3.61 25.12
C GLY A 64 -22.37 2.52 24.37
N ALA A 65 -23.43 1.96 25.03
CA ALA A 65 -24.18 0.83 24.49
C ALA A 65 -24.88 1.16 23.14
N ALA A 66 -25.35 2.38 22.95
CA ALA A 66 -26.00 2.82 21.72
C ALA A 66 -25.00 3.14 20.62
N HIS A 67 -23.83 3.72 20.96
CA HIS A 67 -22.76 4.10 20.02
C HIS A 67 -21.43 3.58 20.58
N TRP A 68 -20.96 2.44 20.11
CA TRP A 68 -19.79 1.74 20.68
C TRP A 68 -18.53 2.59 20.71
N PHE A 69 -18.29 3.40 19.68
CA PHE A 69 -17.16 4.33 19.59
C PHE A 69 -17.58 5.78 19.81
N GLY A 70 -18.80 6.02 20.33
CA GLY A 70 -19.35 7.37 20.45
C GLY A 70 -19.82 7.96 19.14
N THR A 71 -20.08 9.25 19.16
CA THR A 71 -20.55 10.01 17.99
C THR A 71 -19.64 11.22 17.71
N ASP A 72 -19.67 11.71 16.48
CA ASP A 72 -18.91 12.88 16.06
C ASP A 72 -19.66 14.20 16.30
N ASP A 73 -19.11 15.28 15.80
CA ASP A 73 -19.64 16.65 15.90
C ASP A 73 -20.95 16.87 15.14
N PHE A 74 -21.32 15.98 14.22
CA PHE A 74 -22.60 15.97 13.54
C PHE A 74 -23.55 14.90 14.12
N GLY A 75 -23.15 14.20 15.20
CA GLY A 75 -23.90 13.11 15.80
C GLY A 75 -23.91 11.82 14.96
N ARG A 76 -22.96 11.66 14.04
CA ARG A 76 -22.77 10.45 13.23
C ARG A 76 -22.05 9.39 14.06
N ASP A 77 -22.37 8.13 13.87
CA ASP A 77 -21.78 7.02 14.60
C ASP A 77 -20.31 6.78 14.18
N VAL A 78 -19.39 6.93 15.15
CA VAL A 78 -17.94 6.83 14.88
C VAL A 78 -17.55 5.40 14.48
N PHE A 79 -18.14 4.35 15.07
CA PHE A 79 -17.86 2.96 14.70
C PHE A 79 -18.20 2.69 13.23
N SER A 80 -19.41 3.06 12.81
CA SER A 80 -19.85 2.95 11.41
C SER A 80 -18.91 3.70 10.47
N ARG A 81 -18.51 4.92 10.84
CA ARG A 81 -17.60 5.74 10.05
C ARG A 81 -16.18 5.16 9.96
N VAL A 82 -15.65 4.56 11.03
CA VAL A 82 -14.32 3.89 11.02
C VAL A 82 -14.31 2.72 10.04
N ILE A 83 -15.37 1.90 10.05
CA ILE A 83 -15.47 0.74 9.14
C ILE A 83 -15.64 1.20 7.68
N TYR A 84 -16.55 2.13 7.42
CA TYR A 84 -16.75 2.69 6.06
C TYR A 84 -15.53 3.47 5.57
N GLY A 85 -14.90 4.26 6.45
CA GLY A 85 -13.66 4.98 6.16
C GLY A 85 -12.53 4.04 5.77
N GLY A 86 -12.48 2.86 6.41
CA GLY A 86 -11.54 1.80 6.06
C GLY A 86 -11.65 1.33 4.60
N ARG A 87 -12.86 1.26 4.04
CA ARG A 87 -13.04 0.92 2.61
C ARG A 87 -12.28 1.87 1.71
N LEU A 88 -12.43 3.17 1.96
CA LEU A 88 -11.80 4.17 1.11
C LEU A 88 -10.30 4.28 1.36
N SER A 89 -9.86 4.33 2.63
CA SER A 89 -8.44 4.41 2.97
C SER A 89 -7.65 3.21 2.43
N LEU A 90 -8.18 1.98 2.56
CA LEU A 90 -7.56 0.77 1.98
C LEU A 90 -7.62 0.77 0.46
N THR A 91 -8.71 1.23 -0.15
CA THR A 91 -8.83 1.32 -1.62
C THR A 91 -7.84 2.34 -2.20
N VAL A 92 -7.70 3.50 -1.58
CA VAL A 92 -6.70 4.51 -1.97
C VAL A 92 -5.30 3.94 -1.87
N GLY A 93 -4.96 3.34 -0.73
CA GLY A 93 -3.64 2.71 -0.55
C GLY A 93 -3.35 1.65 -1.61
N PHE A 94 -4.30 0.76 -1.89
CA PHE A 94 -4.15 -0.27 -2.93
C PHE A 94 -4.02 0.34 -4.33
N ALA A 95 -4.85 1.33 -4.68
CA ALA A 95 -4.77 2.00 -5.97
C ALA A 95 -3.42 2.71 -6.18
N VAL A 96 -2.87 3.33 -5.13
CA VAL A 96 -1.52 3.91 -5.14
C VAL A 96 -0.46 2.84 -5.43
N VAL A 97 -0.55 1.67 -4.78
CA VAL A 97 0.38 0.55 -5.05
C VAL A 97 0.29 0.10 -6.51
N VAL A 98 -0.91 -0.06 -7.05
CA VAL A 98 -1.11 -0.48 -8.44
C VAL A 98 -0.50 0.55 -9.40
N LEU A 99 -0.82 1.83 -9.22
CA LEU A 99 -0.31 2.90 -10.10
C LEU A 99 1.21 3.03 -10.01
N SER A 100 1.76 3.10 -8.78
CA SER A 100 3.21 3.19 -8.59
C SER A 100 3.94 1.93 -9.08
N SER A 101 3.30 0.75 -9.02
CA SER A 101 3.88 -0.48 -9.55
C SER A 101 3.92 -0.48 -11.07
N ILE A 102 2.85 -0.07 -11.74
CA ILE A 102 2.83 0.02 -13.20
C ILE A 102 3.94 0.96 -13.70
N LEU A 103 3.99 2.18 -13.15
CA LEU A 103 4.96 3.19 -13.54
C LEU A 103 6.40 2.80 -13.11
N GLY A 104 6.57 2.33 -11.88
CA GLY A 104 7.87 1.97 -11.33
C GLY A 104 8.51 0.76 -12.00
N ILE A 105 7.71 -0.26 -12.33
CA ILE A 105 8.19 -1.42 -13.09
C ILE A 105 8.60 -0.98 -14.50
N ALA A 106 7.78 -0.20 -15.18
CA ALA A 106 8.09 0.29 -16.53
C ALA A 106 9.40 1.09 -16.55
N LEU A 107 9.51 2.11 -15.69
CA LEU A 107 10.71 2.96 -15.60
C LEU A 107 11.94 2.16 -15.15
N GLY A 108 11.79 1.29 -14.16
CA GLY A 108 12.88 0.47 -13.64
C GLY A 108 13.42 -0.55 -14.65
N LEU A 109 12.52 -1.20 -15.42
CA LEU A 109 12.91 -2.11 -16.50
C LEU A 109 13.59 -1.35 -17.64
N ILE A 110 13.05 -0.20 -18.05
CA ILE A 110 13.65 0.63 -19.12
C ILE A 110 15.07 1.06 -18.71
N ALA A 111 15.22 1.60 -17.52
CA ALA A 111 16.53 2.03 -17.01
C ALA A 111 17.50 0.86 -16.79
N GLY A 112 17.01 -0.24 -16.18
CA GLY A 112 17.87 -1.38 -15.86
C GLY A 112 18.30 -2.20 -17.06
N PHE A 113 17.45 -2.32 -18.10
CA PHE A 113 17.74 -3.16 -19.25
C PHE A 113 18.42 -2.41 -20.40
N PHE A 114 17.99 -1.16 -20.68
CA PHE A 114 18.51 -0.36 -21.79
C PHE A 114 19.54 0.68 -21.32
N ARG A 115 20.82 0.43 -21.61
CA ARG A 115 21.94 1.30 -21.18
C ARG A 115 21.79 2.77 -21.61
N GLY A 116 21.18 3.03 -22.77
CA GLY A 116 20.96 4.39 -23.28
C GLY A 116 19.93 5.17 -22.49
N ALA A 117 18.88 4.51 -22.00
CA ALA A 117 17.80 5.14 -21.22
C ALA A 117 18.19 5.32 -19.74
N ASP A 118 19.12 4.52 -19.23
CA ASP A 118 19.50 4.48 -17.81
C ASP A 118 19.86 5.87 -17.26
N LYS A 119 20.72 6.58 -17.96
CA LYS A 119 21.21 7.90 -17.53
C LYS A 119 20.09 8.93 -17.38
N PHE A 120 19.13 8.93 -18.30
CA PHE A 120 18.01 9.88 -18.26
C PHE A 120 16.99 9.51 -17.19
N VAL A 121 16.55 8.25 -17.18
CA VAL A 121 15.53 7.77 -16.23
C VAL A 121 16.03 7.84 -14.80
N SER A 122 17.30 7.49 -14.54
CA SER A 122 17.89 7.60 -13.20
C SER A 122 17.95 9.03 -12.71
N ARG A 123 18.30 10.00 -13.57
CA ARG A 123 18.25 11.42 -13.19
C ARG A 123 16.85 11.90 -12.86
N LEU A 124 15.84 11.47 -13.61
CA LEU A 124 14.44 11.79 -13.31
C LEU A 124 14.03 11.23 -11.94
N ILE A 125 14.34 9.94 -11.68
CA ILE A 125 14.08 9.28 -10.40
C ILE A 125 14.78 10.03 -9.25
N ASP A 126 16.06 10.39 -9.42
CA ASP A 126 16.84 11.08 -8.42
C ASP A 126 16.31 12.50 -8.16
N ALA A 127 15.90 13.21 -9.20
CA ALA A 127 15.27 14.53 -9.07
C ALA A 127 13.96 14.47 -8.29
N MET A 128 13.10 13.48 -8.55
CA MET A 128 11.86 13.29 -7.80
C MET A 128 12.13 12.93 -6.32
N MET A 129 13.15 12.13 -6.04
CA MET A 129 13.52 11.75 -4.67
C MET A 129 14.30 12.82 -3.91
N ALA A 130 14.72 13.90 -4.57
CA ALA A 130 15.33 15.06 -3.89
C ALA A 130 14.30 15.89 -3.10
N PHE A 131 13.01 15.75 -3.43
CA PHE A 131 11.93 16.41 -2.70
C PHE A 131 11.41 15.52 -1.58
N PRO A 132 11.07 16.06 -0.40
CA PRO A 132 10.32 15.31 0.61
C PRO A 132 8.98 14.83 0.04
N ASP A 133 8.68 13.54 0.20
CA ASP A 133 7.50 12.89 -0.38
C ASP A 133 6.19 13.64 -0.10
N ILE A 134 6.00 14.06 1.17
CA ILE A 134 4.77 14.74 1.58
C ILE A 134 4.63 16.12 0.92
N LEU A 135 5.72 16.87 0.74
CA LEU A 135 5.69 18.17 0.11
C LEU A 135 5.38 18.06 -1.39
N LEU A 136 5.95 17.04 -2.05
CA LEU A 136 5.66 16.78 -3.46
C LEU A 136 4.19 16.35 -3.62
N ALA A 137 3.66 15.50 -2.71
CA ALA A 137 2.28 15.09 -2.72
C ALA A 137 1.31 16.27 -2.53
N ILE A 138 1.57 17.14 -1.53
CA ILE A 138 0.77 18.36 -1.30
C ILE A 138 0.76 19.24 -2.54
N SER A 139 1.93 19.48 -3.15
CA SER A 139 2.05 20.32 -4.35
C SER A 139 1.24 19.76 -5.53
N LEU A 140 1.29 18.44 -5.74
CA LEU A 140 0.52 17.79 -6.80
C LEU A 140 -0.99 17.83 -6.54
N VAL A 141 -1.43 17.54 -5.30
CA VAL A 141 -2.86 17.61 -4.98
C VAL A 141 -3.38 19.04 -5.04
N ALA A 142 -2.60 20.03 -4.58
CA ALA A 142 -2.96 21.44 -4.70
C ALA A 142 -3.14 21.89 -6.15
N ALA A 143 -2.31 21.37 -7.07
CA ALA A 143 -2.41 21.68 -8.50
C ALA A 143 -3.59 20.96 -9.18
N LEU A 144 -3.92 19.72 -8.76
CA LEU A 144 -4.97 18.90 -9.35
C LEU A 144 -6.36 19.15 -8.74
N GLY A 145 -6.41 19.70 -7.52
CA GLY A 145 -7.61 19.84 -6.71
C GLY A 145 -7.89 18.66 -5.78
N PRO A 146 -8.65 18.87 -4.69
CA PRO A 146 -8.96 17.85 -3.69
C PRO A 146 -9.97 16.83 -4.23
N SER A 147 -9.51 15.60 -4.47
CA SER A 147 -10.37 14.46 -4.80
C SER A 147 -9.64 13.14 -4.52
N VAL A 148 -10.39 12.06 -4.35
CA VAL A 148 -9.84 10.72 -4.13
C VAL A 148 -8.91 10.31 -5.29
N LEU A 149 -9.35 10.56 -6.54
CA LEU A 149 -8.56 10.22 -7.72
C LEU A 149 -7.24 11.01 -7.78
N ASN A 150 -7.28 12.30 -7.48
CA ASN A 150 -6.10 13.17 -7.51
C ASN A 150 -5.10 12.81 -6.41
N VAL A 151 -5.58 12.40 -5.23
CA VAL A 151 -4.74 11.84 -4.15
C VAL A 151 -4.05 10.55 -4.61
N VAL A 152 -4.79 9.64 -5.26
CA VAL A 152 -4.21 8.40 -5.82
C VAL A 152 -3.15 8.70 -6.87
N ILE A 153 -3.43 9.62 -7.80
CA ILE A 153 -2.47 10.02 -8.84
C ILE A 153 -1.23 10.65 -8.22
N ALA A 154 -1.39 11.61 -7.31
CA ALA A 154 -0.29 12.31 -6.65
C ALA A 154 0.61 11.33 -5.88
N LEU A 155 0.04 10.51 -4.99
CA LEU A 155 0.79 9.53 -4.21
C LEU A 155 1.39 8.42 -5.09
N GLY A 156 0.67 7.98 -6.14
CA GLY A 156 1.16 7.01 -7.11
C GLY A 156 2.41 7.51 -7.83
N ILE A 157 2.42 8.78 -8.24
CA ILE A 157 3.60 9.44 -8.85
C ILE A 157 4.72 9.55 -7.83
N VAL A 158 4.43 10.02 -6.61
CA VAL A 158 5.43 10.23 -5.54
C VAL A 158 6.13 8.92 -5.14
N TYR A 159 5.43 7.80 -5.09
CA TYR A 159 6.02 6.51 -4.70
C TYR A 159 6.61 5.71 -5.87
N THR A 160 6.35 6.10 -7.11
CA THR A 160 6.93 5.49 -8.33
C THR A 160 8.46 5.38 -8.28
N PRO A 161 9.23 6.43 -7.91
CA PRO A 161 10.69 6.39 -7.90
C PRO A 161 11.28 5.32 -6.98
N ARG A 162 10.66 5.06 -5.82
CA ARG A 162 11.13 4.04 -4.88
C ARG A 162 11.09 2.64 -5.50
N LEU A 163 9.98 2.29 -6.15
CA LEU A 163 9.87 1.00 -6.82
C LEU A 163 10.74 0.94 -8.08
N ALA A 164 10.78 2.01 -8.87
CA ALA A 164 11.62 2.08 -10.06
C ALA A 164 13.11 1.84 -9.75
N ARG A 165 13.61 2.39 -8.64
CA ARG A 165 15.00 2.18 -8.19
C ARG A 165 15.27 0.71 -7.84
N ILE A 166 14.36 0.05 -7.14
CA ILE A 166 14.49 -1.38 -6.78
C ILE A 166 14.44 -2.25 -8.03
N VAL A 167 13.47 -2.01 -8.91
CA VAL A 167 13.32 -2.76 -10.16
C VAL A 167 14.54 -2.56 -11.06
N ARG A 168 15.06 -1.32 -11.17
CA ARG A 168 16.28 -1.03 -11.92
C ARG A 168 17.48 -1.79 -11.35
N ALA A 169 17.71 -1.70 -10.04
CA ALA A 169 18.85 -2.36 -9.39
C ALA A 169 18.81 -3.88 -9.61
N SER A 170 17.67 -4.50 -9.40
CA SER A 170 17.48 -5.93 -9.62
C SER A 170 17.61 -6.31 -11.11
N THR A 171 17.09 -5.48 -12.02
CA THR A 171 17.21 -5.70 -13.48
C THR A 171 18.68 -5.68 -13.93
N LEU A 172 19.48 -4.74 -13.40
CA LEU A 172 20.93 -4.67 -13.68
C LEU A 172 21.65 -5.96 -13.32
N VAL A 173 21.30 -6.58 -12.21
CA VAL A 173 21.88 -7.87 -11.78
C VAL A 173 21.38 -9.01 -12.68
N ILE A 174 20.06 -9.11 -12.89
CA ILE A 174 19.44 -10.23 -13.60
C ILE A 174 19.88 -10.28 -15.07
N ARG A 175 20.03 -9.14 -15.74
CA ARG A 175 20.40 -9.11 -17.16
C ARG A 175 21.80 -9.66 -17.46
N GLU A 176 22.69 -9.72 -16.46
CA GLU A 176 24.06 -10.25 -16.59
C GLU A 176 24.14 -11.75 -16.16
N LEU A 177 23.01 -12.39 -15.84
CA LEU A 177 23.00 -13.80 -15.47
C LEU A 177 23.12 -14.72 -16.69
N PRO A 178 23.80 -15.89 -16.56
CA PRO A 178 24.08 -16.80 -17.68
C PRO A 178 22.85 -17.23 -18.49
N PHE A 179 21.71 -17.40 -17.85
CA PHE A 179 20.49 -17.80 -18.57
C PHE A 179 19.94 -16.68 -19.49
N VAL A 180 20.21 -15.40 -19.17
CA VAL A 180 19.85 -14.27 -20.04
C VAL A 180 20.80 -14.19 -21.23
N GLU A 181 22.10 -14.44 -21.00
CA GLU A 181 23.09 -14.51 -22.07
C GLU A 181 22.80 -15.67 -23.03
N ALA A 182 22.47 -16.85 -22.49
CA ALA A 182 22.09 -18.00 -23.30
C ALA A 182 20.82 -17.71 -24.15
N ALA A 183 19.82 -17.04 -23.57
CA ALA A 183 18.64 -16.65 -24.31
C ALA A 183 18.96 -15.65 -25.46
N ARG A 184 19.90 -14.72 -25.24
CA ARG A 184 20.39 -13.80 -26.30
C ARG A 184 21.13 -14.56 -27.39
N ALA A 185 22.03 -15.49 -27.03
CA ALA A 185 22.78 -16.31 -27.97
C ALA A 185 21.86 -17.16 -28.87
N LEU A 186 20.73 -17.63 -28.32
CA LEU A 186 19.69 -18.36 -29.04
C LEU A 186 18.76 -17.47 -29.88
N GLY A 187 19.01 -16.15 -29.95
CA GLY A 187 18.22 -15.21 -30.75
C GLY A 187 16.84 -14.88 -30.18
N VAL A 188 16.58 -15.12 -28.88
CA VAL A 188 15.31 -14.76 -28.24
C VAL A 188 15.13 -13.22 -28.29
N PRO A 189 14.00 -12.69 -28.78
CA PRO A 189 13.80 -11.26 -28.88
C PRO A 189 13.80 -10.58 -27.51
N THR A 190 14.41 -9.40 -27.43
CA THR A 190 14.59 -8.62 -26.18
C THR A 190 13.32 -8.46 -25.36
N ARG A 191 12.18 -8.15 -26.00
CA ARG A 191 10.88 -8.03 -25.34
C ARG A 191 10.48 -9.30 -24.58
N ARG A 192 10.78 -10.49 -25.13
CA ARG A 192 10.50 -11.79 -24.49
C ARG A 192 11.45 -12.04 -23.35
N ILE A 193 12.75 -11.67 -23.50
CA ILE A 193 13.73 -11.75 -22.41
C ILE A 193 13.27 -10.90 -21.24
N VAL A 194 12.87 -9.64 -21.48
CA VAL A 194 12.41 -8.73 -20.41
C VAL A 194 11.14 -9.25 -19.76
N ALA A 195 10.12 -9.63 -20.53
CA ALA A 195 8.82 -10.02 -19.99
C ALA A 195 8.84 -11.38 -19.28
N VAL A 196 9.60 -12.36 -19.79
CA VAL A 196 9.56 -13.75 -19.29
C VAL A 196 10.73 -14.04 -18.36
N HIS A 197 11.94 -13.58 -18.69
CA HIS A 197 13.13 -13.92 -17.91
C HIS A 197 13.45 -12.89 -16.85
N VAL A 198 13.33 -11.58 -17.14
CA VAL A 198 13.65 -10.53 -16.16
C VAL A 198 12.48 -10.27 -15.22
N LEU A 199 11.29 -9.93 -15.75
CA LEU A 199 10.14 -9.55 -14.92
C LEU A 199 9.70 -10.67 -13.96
N ARG A 200 9.77 -11.92 -14.39
CA ARG A 200 9.42 -13.07 -13.53
C ARG A 200 10.32 -13.16 -12.28
N ASN A 201 11.58 -12.79 -12.40
CA ASN A 201 12.52 -12.77 -11.29
C ASN A 201 12.41 -11.51 -10.41
N LEU A 202 11.62 -10.50 -10.85
CA LEU A 202 11.36 -9.27 -10.10
C LEU A 202 10.11 -9.36 -9.22
N VAL A 203 9.31 -10.41 -9.32
CA VAL A 203 8.03 -10.54 -8.57
C VAL A 203 8.27 -10.40 -7.07
N SER A 204 9.30 -11.05 -6.53
CA SER A 204 9.64 -11.01 -5.11
C SER A 204 9.93 -9.58 -4.61
N PRO A 205 10.91 -8.85 -5.15
CA PRO A 205 11.17 -7.48 -4.70
C PRO A 205 10.00 -6.51 -4.96
N ILE A 206 9.19 -6.74 -6.02
CA ILE A 206 8.00 -5.92 -6.29
C ILE A 206 6.93 -6.13 -5.22
N LEU A 207 6.63 -7.38 -4.84
CA LEU A 207 5.65 -7.69 -3.81
C LEU A 207 6.06 -7.10 -2.46
N VAL A 208 7.30 -7.30 -2.06
CA VAL A 208 7.84 -6.75 -0.80
C VAL A 208 7.74 -5.22 -0.80
N GLN A 209 8.20 -4.56 -1.86
CA GLN A 209 8.11 -3.10 -1.95
C GLN A 209 6.65 -2.61 -2.01
N GLY A 210 5.77 -3.37 -2.65
CA GLY A 210 4.34 -3.07 -2.72
C GLY A 210 3.68 -3.00 -1.35
N THR A 211 4.02 -3.90 -0.42
CA THR A 211 3.48 -3.86 0.96
C THR A 211 3.93 -2.60 1.71
N PHE A 212 5.19 -2.19 1.57
CA PHE A 212 5.68 -0.94 2.16
C PHE A 212 5.01 0.29 1.55
N ILE A 213 4.88 0.34 0.22
CA ILE A 213 4.17 1.44 -0.46
C ILE A 213 2.72 1.51 0.02
N PHE A 214 2.05 0.38 0.23
CA PHE A 214 0.68 0.35 0.74
C PHE A 214 0.59 1.00 2.14
N ALA A 215 1.48 0.61 3.05
CA ALA A 215 1.53 1.19 4.40
C ALA A 215 1.80 2.71 4.37
N TYR A 216 2.77 3.14 3.57
CA TYR A 216 3.08 4.57 3.39
C TYR A 216 1.95 5.34 2.72
N ALA A 217 1.23 4.74 1.77
CA ALA A 217 0.11 5.39 1.09
C ALA A 217 -1.07 5.66 2.03
N ILE A 218 -1.41 4.71 2.92
CA ILE A 218 -2.44 4.92 3.95
C ILE A 218 -2.04 6.08 4.87
N LEU A 219 -0.79 6.09 5.33
CA LEU A 219 -0.29 7.13 6.23
C LEU A 219 -0.24 8.51 5.53
N ALA A 220 0.19 8.55 4.27
CA ALA A 220 0.26 9.79 3.50
C ALA A 220 -1.12 10.33 3.13
N GLU A 221 -2.11 9.46 2.78
CA GLU A 221 -3.50 9.89 2.58
C GLU A 221 -4.05 10.52 3.86
N ALA A 222 -3.84 9.86 5.01
CA ALA A 222 -4.28 10.39 6.29
C ALA A 222 -3.59 11.74 6.61
N GLY A 223 -2.30 11.87 6.33
CA GLY A 223 -1.57 13.13 6.50
C GLY A 223 -2.07 14.26 5.60
N LEU A 224 -2.34 13.97 4.31
CA LEU A 224 -2.90 14.93 3.37
C LEU A 224 -4.30 15.39 3.80
N SER A 225 -5.15 14.44 4.23
CA SER A 225 -6.49 14.72 4.71
C SER A 225 -6.47 15.52 6.02
N PHE A 226 -5.55 15.19 6.93
CA PHE A 226 -5.31 15.94 8.17
C PHE A 226 -4.90 17.40 7.91
N LEU A 227 -4.09 17.64 6.89
CA LEU A 227 -3.66 18.99 6.47
C LEU A 227 -4.72 19.74 5.64
N GLY A 228 -5.89 19.11 5.38
CA GLY A 228 -7.00 19.71 4.64
C GLY A 228 -6.80 19.76 3.12
N VAL A 229 -5.75 19.14 2.58
CA VAL A 229 -5.47 19.08 1.13
C VAL A 229 -5.79 17.72 0.51
N GLY A 230 -6.27 16.75 1.30
CA GLY A 230 -6.57 15.39 0.87
C GLY A 230 -7.97 15.23 0.27
N VAL A 231 -8.67 14.20 0.73
CA VAL A 231 -10.06 13.89 0.34
C VAL A 231 -11.02 14.90 1.00
N SER A 232 -12.17 15.18 0.34
CA SER A 232 -13.21 16.04 0.91
C SER A 232 -13.64 15.59 2.32
N PRO A 233 -13.81 16.51 3.28
CA PRO A 233 -14.19 16.20 4.67
C PRO A 233 -15.52 15.43 4.80
N ASP A 234 -16.43 15.56 3.83
CA ASP A 234 -17.71 14.86 3.83
C ASP A 234 -17.58 13.35 3.61
N ILE A 235 -16.49 12.93 2.98
CA ILE A 235 -16.22 11.53 2.67
C ILE A 235 -15.45 10.90 3.84
N PRO A 236 -16.00 9.86 4.49
CA PRO A 236 -15.31 9.22 5.60
C PRO A 236 -14.07 8.48 5.10
N THR A 237 -12.90 8.92 5.53
CA THR A 237 -11.62 8.20 5.54
C THR A 237 -11.08 8.26 6.96
N TRP A 238 -10.13 7.41 7.29
CA TRP A 238 -9.49 7.50 8.60
C TRP A 238 -8.79 8.85 8.79
N GLY A 239 -8.22 9.41 7.69
CA GLY A 239 -7.56 10.72 7.71
C GLY A 239 -8.53 11.87 7.94
N THR A 240 -9.67 11.92 7.22
CA THR A 240 -10.68 12.97 7.39
C THR A 240 -11.33 12.92 8.77
N MET A 241 -11.49 11.72 9.35
CA MET A 241 -12.02 11.58 10.72
C MET A 241 -11.05 12.13 11.76
N ILE A 242 -9.74 11.87 11.62
CA ILE A 242 -8.72 12.46 12.51
C ILE A 242 -8.70 13.97 12.38
N SER A 243 -8.76 14.50 11.16
CA SER A 243 -8.81 15.94 10.90
C SER A 243 -10.03 16.60 11.56
N SER A 244 -11.23 16.01 11.43
CA SER A 244 -12.44 16.52 12.06
C SER A 244 -12.35 16.49 13.59
N GLY A 245 -11.78 15.43 14.15
CA GLY A 245 -11.65 15.25 15.61
C GLY A 245 -10.67 16.20 16.27
N GLN A 246 -9.75 16.82 15.52
CA GLN A 246 -8.73 17.72 16.05
C GLN A 246 -9.33 18.90 16.82
N GLN A 247 -10.49 19.42 16.37
CA GLN A 247 -11.18 20.55 17.02
C GLN A 247 -11.81 20.17 18.37
N TYR A 248 -11.97 18.87 18.63
CA TYR A 248 -12.61 18.33 19.84
C TYR A 248 -11.64 17.61 20.76
N MET A 249 -10.34 17.83 20.57
CA MET A 249 -9.28 17.27 21.43
C MET A 249 -9.49 17.69 22.90
N GLY A 250 -9.44 16.71 23.80
CA GLY A 250 -9.72 16.91 25.22
C GLY A 250 -11.20 16.88 25.60
N SER A 251 -12.14 16.88 24.64
CA SER A 251 -13.58 16.78 24.89
C SER A 251 -14.23 15.54 24.24
N ALA A 252 -13.74 15.14 23.07
CA ALA A 252 -14.26 14.00 22.31
C ALA A 252 -13.13 13.25 21.57
N ASP A 253 -12.13 12.83 22.33
CA ASP A 253 -10.91 12.20 21.79
C ASP A 253 -11.18 10.91 21.01
N TRP A 254 -12.28 10.22 21.28
CA TRP A 254 -12.67 8.99 20.59
C TRP A 254 -12.80 9.17 19.07
N ILE A 255 -13.15 10.40 18.59
CA ILE A 255 -13.26 10.72 17.16
C ILE A 255 -11.92 10.51 16.44
N MET A 256 -10.80 10.75 17.13
CA MET A 256 -9.44 10.58 16.59
C MET A 256 -8.82 9.23 16.94
N ILE A 257 -9.05 8.75 18.17
CA ILE A 257 -8.40 7.55 18.70
C ILE A 257 -8.74 6.32 17.86
N PHE A 258 -10.03 6.08 17.57
CA PHE A 258 -10.43 4.88 16.85
C PHE A 258 -9.95 4.81 15.40
N PRO A 259 -10.07 5.85 14.56
CA PRO A 259 -9.46 5.83 13.24
C PRO A 259 -7.93 5.80 13.31
N GLY A 260 -7.31 6.44 14.30
CA GLY A 260 -5.88 6.36 14.56
C GLY A 260 -5.40 4.95 14.84
N ILE A 261 -6.10 4.20 15.69
CA ILE A 261 -5.83 2.78 15.94
C ILE A 261 -5.96 1.96 14.65
N ALA A 262 -6.99 2.22 13.83
CA ALA A 262 -7.17 1.51 12.57
C ALA A 262 -5.99 1.74 11.60
N ILE A 263 -5.48 2.98 11.50
CA ILE A 263 -4.28 3.30 10.73
C ILE A 263 -3.05 2.55 11.28
N VAL A 264 -2.81 2.64 12.59
CA VAL A 264 -1.66 1.98 13.23
C VAL A 264 -1.69 0.48 12.99
N LEU A 265 -2.82 -0.18 13.21
CA LEU A 265 -2.98 -1.61 12.97
C LEU A 265 -2.75 -1.98 11.51
N SER A 266 -3.28 -1.19 10.57
CA SER A 266 -3.10 -1.42 9.14
C SER A 266 -1.63 -1.29 8.72
N VAL A 267 -0.98 -0.20 9.12
CA VAL A 267 0.41 0.12 8.77
C VAL A 267 1.37 -0.91 9.36
N LEU A 268 1.24 -1.20 10.66
CA LEU A 268 2.09 -2.22 11.32
C LEU A 268 1.89 -3.60 10.70
N SER A 269 0.65 -4.00 10.45
CA SER A 269 0.37 -5.30 9.83
C SER A 269 0.96 -5.40 8.43
N LEU A 270 0.83 -4.36 7.59
CA LEU A 270 1.43 -4.34 6.25
C LEU A 270 2.95 -4.38 6.29
N GLN A 271 3.60 -3.67 7.22
CA GLN A 271 5.05 -3.69 7.38
C GLN A 271 5.55 -5.07 7.82
N LEU A 272 4.94 -5.67 8.85
CA LEU A 272 5.34 -6.99 9.34
C LEU A 272 5.09 -8.11 8.32
N VAL A 273 4.01 -8.02 7.54
CA VAL A 273 3.76 -8.92 6.40
C VAL A 273 4.81 -8.71 5.31
N GLY A 274 5.17 -7.46 5.02
CA GLY A 274 6.22 -7.11 4.06
C GLY A 274 7.59 -7.67 4.45
N ASP A 275 7.98 -7.50 5.70
CA ASP A 275 9.22 -8.06 6.25
C ASP A 275 9.20 -9.60 6.22
N GLY A 276 8.09 -10.22 6.61
CA GLY A 276 7.90 -11.67 6.50
C GLY A 276 8.02 -12.19 5.07
N LEU A 277 7.43 -11.49 4.10
CA LEU A 277 7.58 -11.81 2.68
C LEU A 277 9.03 -11.69 2.22
N ARG A 278 9.73 -10.63 2.63
CA ARG A 278 11.14 -10.43 2.31
C ARG A 278 11.99 -11.60 2.80
N ASP A 279 11.83 -11.98 4.07
CA ASP A 279 12.61 -13.05 4.69
C ASP A 279 12.39 -14.41 4.00
N VAL A 280 11.15 -14.73 3.66
CA VAL A 280 10.80 -16.00 3.02
C VAL A 280 11.18 -16.05 1.54
N LEU A 281 11.16 -14.90 0.85
CA LEU A 281 11.49 -14.79 -0.56
C LEU A 281 12.98 -14.55 -0.83
N ASP A 282 13.80 -14.25 0.20
CA ASP A 282 15.26 -14.12 0.05
C ASP A 282 15.91 -15.51 0.03
N PRO A 283 16.56 -15.90 -1.09
CA PRO A 283 17.21 -17.21 -1.20
C PRO A 283 18.39 -17.42 -0.23
N ARG A 284 18.97 -16.33 0.28
CA ARG A 284 20.14 -16.39 1.18
C ARG A 284 19.74 -16.79 2.60
N LEU A 285 18.60 -16.28 3.07
CA LEU A 285 18.06 -16.61 4.39
C LEU A 285 17.40 -17.99 4.44
N ARG A 286 17.01 -18.52 3.27
CA ARG A 286 16.38 -19.85 3.14
C ARG A 286 17.30 -21.02 3.49
N LYS A 287 18.61 -20.82 3.55
CA LYS A 287 19.62 -21.86 3.91
C LYS A 287 19.87 -21.96 5.41
N GLU A 288 19.39 -21.00 6.21
CA GLU A 288 19.59 -20.95 7.66
C GLU A 288 18.31 -21.27 8.46
N LEU A 289 17.19 -21.49 7.76
CA LEU A 289 15.88 -21.90 8.29
C LEU A 289 15.63 -23.38 8.01
#